data_25c0995993a59e3d6d8329236f7ea4ff
#
_entry.id   25c0995993a59e3d6d8329236f7ea4ff
#
_cell.length_a   1.000
_cell.length_b   1.000
_cell.length_c   1.000
_cell.angle_alpha   90.00
_cell.angle_beta   90.00
_cell.angle_gamma   90.00
#
_symmetry.space_group_name_H-M   'P 1'
#
loop_
_entity.id
_entity.type
_entity.pdbx_description
1 polymer ?
#
loop_
_entity_poly.entity_id
_entity_poly.type
_entity_poly.pdbx_seq_one_letter_code
_entity_poly.pdbx_strand_id
1 'polypeptide(L)'
;MTHQNPFYGIHAATVAPMRPDFSLDEAALASHVSAVSRVAGIRGLLINGHAGENFYLTRDEMRRVVEIARASVPATCWLTAGINAESSIEAARQAVDAEKAGANALLVFPPNSWALHHDASMVEAHHSHVIGVTSLPIVLYQAPVGD
;
A
#
# COMPACT_ATOMS: atom_id res chain seq x y z
N MET A 1 4.85 -14.95 -25.62
CA MET A 1 3.89 -14.42 -24.63
C MET A 1 4.45 -13.06 -24.19
N THR A 2 3.81 -11.97 -24.60
CA THR A 2 4.19 -10.62 -24.12
C THR A 2 3.84 -10.55 -22.65
N HIS A 3 4.84 -10.54 -21.76
CA HIS A 3 4.63 -10.23 -20.37
C HIS A 3 4.06 -8.80 -20.30
N GLN A 4 2.74 -8.70 -20.20
CA GLN A 4 2.15 -7.39 -19.92
C GLN A 4 2.66 -6.94 -18.54
N ASN A 5 3.26 -5.75 -18.51
CA ASN A 5 3.67 -5.12 -17.25
C ASN A 5 2.43 -5.05 -16.33
N PRO A 6 2.44 -5.66 -15.14
CA PRO A 6 1.29 -5.68 -14.25
C PRO A 6 0.88 -4.28 -13.77
N PHE A 7 1.79 -3.32 -13.84
CA PHE A 7 1.53 -1.92 -13.50
C PHE A 7 0.99 -1.10 -14.69
N TYR A 8 0.75 -1.73 -15.85
CA TYR A 8 0.18 -1.02 -16.99
C TYR A 8 -1.29 -0.71 -16.77
N GLY A 9 -1.66 0.56 -16.90
CA GLY A 9 -3.03 1.05 -16.78
C GLY A 9 -3.22 2.01 -15.61
N ILE A 10 -4.48 2.25 -15.26
CA ILE A 10 -4.84 3.15 -14.16
C ILE A 10 -5.00 2.33 -12.88
N HIS A 11 -4.24 2.71 -11.86
CA HIS A 11 -4.37 2.20 -10.50
C HIS A 11 -4.91 3.33 -9.62
N ALA A 12 -6.11 3.14 -9.08
CA ALA A 12 -6.75 4.17 -8.26
C ALA A 12 -6.26 4.09 -6.81
N ALA A 13 -5.82 5.21 -6.26
CA ALA A 13 -5.60 5.32 -4.83
C ALA A 13 -6.95 5.40 -4.11
N THR A 14 -7.13 4.59 -3.07
CA THR A 14 -8.38 4.49 -2.32
C THR A 14 -8.26 5.09 -0.94
N VAL A 15 -9.39 5.51 -0.38
CA VAL A 15 -9.49 5.96 1.01
C VAL A 15 -9.74 4.78 1.95
N ALA A 16 -9.45 4.96 3.25
CA ALA A 16 -9.83 4.05 4.32
C ALA A 16 -10.93 4.72 5.16
N PRO A 17 -12.22 4.43 4.90
CA PRO A 17 -13.31 5.04 5.66
C PRO A 17 -13.23 4.69 7.15
N MET A 18 -13.43 5.69 7.99
CA MET A 18 -13.41 5.55 9.45
C MET A 18 -14.76 5.94 10.05
N ARG A 19 -15.09 5.33 11.18
CA ARG A 19 -16.23 5.70 12.00
C ARG A 19 -15.92 6.96 12.82
N PRO A 20 -16.95 7.58 13.44
CA PRO A 20 -16.72 8.74 14.31
C PRO A 20 -15.78 8.50 15.50
N ASP A 21 -15.61 7.25 15.91
CA ASP A 21 -14.67 6.85 16.97
C ASP A 21 -13.25 6.53 16.43
N PHE A 22 -13.00 6.83 15.14
CA PHE A 22 -11.76 6.58 14.41
C PHE A 22 -11.43 5.10 14.17
N SER A 23 -12.33 4.17 14.45
CA SER A 23 -12.15 2.78 14.04
C SER A 23 -12.42 2.62 12.54
N LEU A 24 -11.77 1.63 11.91
CA LEU A 24 -11.97 1.31 10.49
C LEU A 24 -13.44 0.90 10.23
N ASP A 25 -14.11 1.56 9.27
CA ASP A 25 -15.41 1.11 8.80
C ASP A 25 -15.25 0.06 7.70
N GLU A 26 -15.17 -1.21 8.13
CA GLU A 26 -14.95 -2.34 7.23
C GLU A 26 -16.02 -2.47 6.13
N ALA A 27 -17.27 -2.19 6.46
CA ALA A 27 -18.38 -2.30 5.50
C ALA A 27 -18.30 -1.19 4.44
N ALA A 28 -18.03 0.04 4.85
CA ALA A 28 -17.84 1.16 3.95
C ALA A 28 -16.58 0.94 3.07
N LEU A 29 -15.49 0.44 3.65
CA LEU A 29 -14.28 0.09 2.91
C LEU A 29 -14.56 -0.97 1.83
N ALA A 30 -15.20 -2.08 2.18
CA ALA A 30 -15.55 -3.14 1.23
C ALA A 30 -16.39 -2.61 0.07
N SER A 31 -17.40 -1.79 0.37
CA SER A 31 -18.25 -1.16 -0.63
C SER A 31 -17.45 -0.21 -1.54
N HIS A 32 -16.60 0.63 -0.95
CA HIS A 32 -15.78 1.60 -1.68
C HIS A 32 -14.83 0.91 -2.66
N VAL A 33 -14.01 -0.04 -2.19
CA VAL A 33 -13.02 -0.71 -3.06
C VAL A 33 -13.70 -1.55 -4.15
N SER A 34 -14.84 -2.18 -3.82
CA SER A 34 -15.65 -2.90 -4.80
C SER A 34 -16.17 -1.98 -5.89
N ALA A 35 -16.70 -0.81 -5.53
CA ALA A 35 -17.21 0.17 -6.49
C ALA A 35 -16.09 0.70 -7.39
N VAL A 36 -14.97 1.15 -6.82
CA VAL A 36 -13.83 1.70 -7.58
C VAL A 36 -13.24 0.65 -8.52
N SER A 37 -13.08 -0.59 -8.07
CA SER A 37 -12.49 -1.65 -8.90
C SER A 37 -13.30 -2.01 -10.15
N ARG A 38 -14.59 -1.63 -10.19
CA ARG A 38 -15.51 -1.88 -11.32
C ARG A 38 -15.59 -0.72 -12.31
N VAL A 39 -14.95 0.39 -12.03
CA VAL A 39 -14.91 1.54 -12.93
C VAL A 39 -14.13 1.16 -14.19
N ALA A 40 -14.71 1.43 -15.35
CA ALA A 40 -14.08 1.10 -16.64
C ALA A 40 -12.70 1.80 -16.75
N GLY A 41 -11.68 1.03 -17.10
CA GLY A 41 -10.31 1.50 -17.23
C GLY A 41 -9.44 1.32 -15.97
N ILE A 42 -10.03 1.10 -14.79
CA ILE A 42 -9.29 0.75 -13.59
C ILE A 42 -8.74 -0.69 -13.72
N ARG A 43 -7.44 -0.84 -13.51
CA ARG A 43 -6.73 -2.12 -13.54
C ARG A 43 -6.34 -2.60 -12.15
N GLY A 44 -6.14 -1.68 -11.24
CA GLY A 44 -5.76 -2.00 -9.88
C GLY A 44 -6.11 -0.91 -8.88
N LEU A 45 -5.89 -1.20 -7.63
CA LEU A 45 -6.05 -0.27 -6.52
C LEU A 45 -4.74 -0.13 -5.77
N LEU A 46 -4.46 1.09 -5.31
CA LEU A 46 -3.47 1.36 -4.26
C LEU A 46 -4.23 1.54 -2.95
N ILE A 47 -4.06 0.59 -2.05
CA ILE A 47 -4.62 0.59 -0.70
C ILE A 47 -3.53 0.93 0.31
N ASN A 48 -3.88 1.42 1.48
CA ASN A 48 -2.89 1.89 2.48
C ASN A 48 -1.91 2.92 1.91
N GLY A 49 -2.34 3.72 0.93
CA GLY A 49 -1.58 4.87 0.47
C GLY A 49 -1.84 6.10 1.34
N HIS A 50 -1.21 7.23 1.03
CA HIS A 50 -1.44 8.49 1.74
C HIS A 50 -2.91 8.94 1.63
N ALA A 51 -3.58 8.69 0.49
CA ALA A 51 -5.02 8.95 0.35
C ALA A 51 -5.88 8.10 1.30
N GLY A 52 -5.38 6.94 1.72
CA GLY A 52 -6.01 6.06 2.70
C GLY A 52 -5.57 6.35 4.14
N GLU A 53 -4.93 7.50 4.39
CA GLU A 53 -4.53 7.96 5.72
C GLU A 53 -3.69 6.93 6.50
N ASN A 54 -2.78 6.24 5.79
CA ASN A 54 -1.95 5.15 6.33
C ASN A 54 -1.13 5.52 7.57
N PHE A 55 -0.92 6.82 7.82
CA PHE A 55 -0.25 7.32 9.03
C PHE A 55 -1.03 7.09 10.33
N TYR A 56 -2.35 6.93 10.22
CA TYR A 56 -3.26 6.79 11.37
C TYR A 56 -3.69 5.35 11.60
N LEU A 57 -3.40 4.45 10.67
CA LEU A 57 -3.73 3.03 10.79
C LEU A 57 -2.66 2.30 11.59
N THR A 58 -3.09 1.48 12.52
CA THR A 58 -2.23 0.49 13.15
C THR A 58 -1.82 -0.57 12.13
N ARG A 59 -0.73 -1.31 12.42
CA ARG A 59 -0.28 -2.41 11.56
C ARG A 59 -1.38 -3.46 11.33
N ASP A 60 -2.15 -3.78 12.35
CA ASP A 60 -3.25 -4.75 12.25
C ASP A 60 -4.38 -4.22 11.36
N GLU A 61 -4.72 -2.93 11.46
CA GLU A 61 -5.68 -2.29 10.55
C GLU A 61 -5.17 -2.25 9.12
N MET A 62 -3.90 -1.92 8.90
CA MET A 62 -3.30 -1.96 7.56
C MET A 62 -3.41 -3.35 6.92
N ARG A 63 -3.09 -4.41 7.68
CA ARG A 63 -3.29 -5.79 7.25
C ARG A 63 -4.77 -6.07 6.95
N ARG A 64 -5.66 -5.65 7.84
CA ARG A 64 -7.11 -5.85 7.69
C ARG A 64 -7.67 -5.15 6.45
N VAL A 65 -7.21 -3.96 6.12
CA VAL A 65 -7.55 -3.23 4.87
C VAL A 65 -7.21 -4.08 3.64
N VAL A 66 -6.04 -4.71 3.61
CA VAL A 66 -5.63 -5.59 2.48
C VAL A 66 -6.56 -6.80 2.37
N GLU A 67 -6.87 -7.48 3.50
CA GLU A 67 -7.77 -8.64 3.55
C GLU A 67 -9.16 -8.29 3.00
N ILE A 68 -9.74 -7.18 3.47
CA ILE A 68 -11.05 -6.69 3.04
C ILE A 68 -11.03 -6.33 1.56
N ALA A 69 -10.01 -5.60 1.11
CA ALA A 69 -9.87 -5.24 -0.30
C ALA A 69 -9.79 -6.49 -1.16
N ARG A 70 -8.95 -7.47 -0.80
CA ARG A 70 -8.81 -8.72 -1.56
C ARG A 70 -10.12 -9.50 -1.66
N ALA A 71 -10.89 -9.56 -0.57
CA ALA A 71 -12.18 -10.24 -0.54
C ALA A 71 -13.28 -9.50 -1.34
N SER A 72 -13.14 -8.20 -1.55
CA SER A 72 -14.19 -7.33 -2.11
C SER A 72 -14.01 -6.99 -3.58
N VAL A 73 -12.83 -7.24 -4.17
CA VAL A 73 -12.54 -6.92 -5.56
C VAL A 73 -12.36 -8.18 -6.42
N PRO A 74 -12.58 -8.10 -7.75
CA PRO A 74 -12.30 -9.21 -8.64
C PRO A 74 -10.87 -9.73 -8.53
N ALA A 75 -10.65 -11.03 -8.72
CA ALA A 75 -9.32 -11.63 -8.71
C ALA A 75 -8.36 -11.01 -9.74
N THR A 76 -8.90 -10.45 -10.82
CA THR A 76 -8.14 -9.75 -11.85
C THR A 76 -7.75 -8.32 -11.50
N CYS A 77 -8.30 -7.76 -10.42
CA CYS A 77 -7.92 -6.44 -9.92
C CYS A 77 -6.59 -6.55 -9.18
N TRP A 78 -5.60 -5.79 -9.64
CA TRP A 78 -4.27 -5.74 -9.03
C TRP A 78 -4.30 -4.90 -7.76
N LEU A 79 -3.85 -5.46 -6.65
CA LEU A 79 -3.77 -4.75 -5.37
C LEU A 79 -2.33 -4.40 -5.04
N THR A 80 -2.02 -3.12 -4.99
CA THR A 80 -0.76 -2.60 -4.46
C THR A 80 -1.00 -2.10 -3.05
N ALA A 81 -0.28 -2.62 -2.07
CA ALA A 81 -0.37 -2.17 -0.69
C ALA A 81 0.73 -1.16 -0.35
N GLY A 82 0.35 -0.03 0.20
CA GLY A 82 1.28 0.96 0.74
C GLY A 82 1.93 0.45 2.02
N ILE A 83 3.25 0.62 2.12
CA ILE A 83 4.07 0.32 3.29
C ILE A 83 4.64 1.64 3.79
N ASN A 84 4.31 2.02 5.01
CA ASN A 84 4.75 3.28 5.60
C ASN A 84 5.08 3.09 7.08
N ALA A 85 6.35 3.23 7.43
CA ALA A 85 6.82 3.17 8.81
C ALA A 85 8.13 3.94 8.97
N GLU A 86 8.36 4.48 10.16
CA GLU A 86 9.63 5.14 10.51
C GLU A 86 10.77 4.14 10.69
N SER A 87 10.45 2.90 11.10
CA SER A 87 11.41 1.83 11.32
C SER A 87 11.45 0.88 10.13
N SER A 88 12.65 0.55 9.64
CA SER A 88 12.85 -0.46 8.58
C SER A 88 12.34 -1.84 9.00
N ILE A 89 12.47 -2.18 10.29
CA ILE A 89 11.95 -3.45 10.84
C ILE A 89 10.43 -3.48 10.77
N GLU A 90 9.76 -2.38 11.11
CA GLU A 90 8.31 -2.32 11.06
C GLU A 90 7.80 -2.28 9.61
N ALA A 91 8.48 -1.55 8.73
CA ALA A 91 8.18 -1.57 7.30
C ALA A 91 8.28 -2.99 6.72
N ALA A 92 9.30 -3.74 7.08
CA ALA A 92 9.46 -5.14 6.69
C ALA A 92 8.33 -6.04 7.22
N ARG A 93 7.88 -5.82 8.45
CA ARG A 93 6.73 -6.55 9.02
C ARG A 93 5.43 -6.23 8.28
N GLN A 94 5.20 -4.95 7.95
CA GLN A 94 4.04 -4.54 7.14
C GLN A 94 4.08 -5.20 5.76
N ALA A 95 5.25 -5.31 5.13
CA ALA A 95 5.43 -5.97 3.84
C ALA A 95 5.03 -7.45 3.89
N VAL A 96 5.50 -8.17 4.89
CA VAL A 96 5.14 -9.59 5.11
C VAL A 96 3.64 -9.76 5.34
N ASP A 97 3.03 -8.87 6.12
CA ASP A 97 1.60 -8.93 6.41
C ASP A 97 0.76 -8.64 5.15
N ALA A 98 1.16 -7.64 4.36
CA ALA A 98 0.48 -7.30 3.11
C ALA A 98 0.54 -8.46 2.09
N GLU A 99 1.70 -9.12 1.95
CA GLU A 99 1.86 -10.30 1.09
C GLU A 99 0.93 -11.43 1.54
N LYS A 100 0.92 -11.76 2.83
CA LYS A 100 0.05 -12.80 3.39
C LYS A 100 -1.43 -12.47 3.27
N ALA A 101 -1.80 -11.20 3.35
CA ALA A 101 -3.17 -10.71 3.21
C ALA A 101 -3.67 -10.68 1.76
N GLY A 102 -2.81 -10.92 0.76
CA GLY A 102 -3.18 -11.08 -0.65
C GLY A 102 -2.92 -9.85 -1.53
N ALA A 103 -2.00 -8.97 -1.14
CA ALA A 103 -1.48 -7.95 -2.04
C ALA A 103 -0.72 -8.59 -3.23
N ASN A 104 -0.72 -7.92 -4.37
CA ASN A 104 0.01 -8.32 -5.56
C ASN A 104 1.34 -7.57 -5.73
N ALA A 105 1.47 -6.42 -5.09
CA ALA A 105 2.65 -5.57 -5.10
C ALA A 105 2.69 -4.69 -3.85
N LEU A 106 3.84 -4.10 -3.59
CA LEU A 106 4.02 -3.13 -2.53
C LEU A 106 4.43 -1.77 -3.11
N LEU A 107 3.95 -0.69 -2.50
CA LEU A 107 4.46 0.66 -2.70
C LEU A 107 5.10 1.11 -1.39
N VAL A 108 6.42 1.24 -1.39
CA VAL A 108 7.19 1.58 -0.18
C VAL A 108 7.39 3.08 -0.12
N PHE A 109 6.82 3.69 0.92
CA PHE A 109 7.02 5.09 1.24
C PHE A 109 8.31 5.28 2.04
N PRO A 110 9.02 6.40 1.84
CA PRO A 110 10.12 6.76 2.73
C PRO A 110 9.59 7.07 4.14
N PRO A 111 10.36 6.84 5.21
CA PRO A 111 10.07 7.35 6.53
C PRO A 111 9.80 8.86 6.52
N ASN A 112 8.78 9.31 7.25
CA ASN A 112 8.43 10.74 7.26
C ASN A 112 9.53 11.60 7.90
N SER A 113 10.27 11.04 8.87
CA SER A 113 11.41 11.69 9.50
C SER A 113 12.54 12.04 8.54
N TRP A 114 12.58 11.45 7.34
CA TRP A 114 13.58 11.78 6.34
C TRP A 114 13.43 13.18 5.74
N ALA A 115 12.28 13.82 5.97
CA ALA A 115 12.12 15.25 5.71
C ALA A 115 13.12 16.12 6.52
N LEU A 116 13.60 15.63 7.66
CA LEU A 116 14.59 16.31 8.49
C LEU A 116 16.01 16.09 7.97
N HIS A 117 16.34 14.87 7.63
CA HIS A 117 17.62 14.47 7.06
C HIS A 117 17.59 13.02 6.58
N HIS A 118 18.23 12.75 5.47
CA HIS A 118 18.55 11.39 4.99
C HIS A 118 19.77 11.44 4.06
N ASP A 119 20.39 10.30 3.86
CA ASP A 119 21.44 10.08 2.88
C ASP A 119 21.22 8.79 2.07
N ALA A 120 22.03 8.59 1.06
CA ALA A 120 21.88 7.44 0.16
C ALA A 120 22.02 6.09 0.89
N SER A 121 22.85 6.00 1.92
CA SER A 121 23.06 4.76 2.67
C SER A 121 21.85 4.41 3.52
N MET A 122 21.18 5.39 4.09
CA MET A 122 19.91 5.20 4.82
C MET A 122 18.81 4.72 3.87
N VAL A 123 18.71 5.32 2.68
CA VAL A 123 17.74 4.94 1.65
C VAL A 123 17.96 3.49 1.22
N GLU A 124 19.20 3.14 0.89
CA GLU A 124 19.56 1.79 0.47
C GLU A 124 19.27 0.76 1.56
N ALA A 125 19.68 1.03 2.81
CA ALA A 125 19.48 0.11 3.93
C ALA A 125 17.98 -0.14 4.21
N HIS A 126 17.16 0.92 4.24
CA HIS A 126 15.72 0.78 4.49
C HIS A 126 15.03 -0.06 3.41
N HIS A 127 15.22 0.33 2.14
CA HIS A 127 14.55 -0.36 1.04
C HIS A 127 15.06 -1.79 0.87
N SER A 128 16.37 -2.03 0.99
CA SER A 128 16.94 -3.38 0.94
C SER A 128 16.37 -4.29 2.03
N HIS A 129 16.12 -3.74 3.23
CA HIS A 129 15.52 -4.51 4.32
C HIS A 129 14.08 -4.93 4.00
N VAL A 130 13.29 -4.05 3.39
CA VAL A 130 11.92 -4.38 2.95
C VAL A 130 11.93 -5.36 1.77
N ILE A 131 12.79 -5.13 0.77
CA ILE A 131 12.94 -6.00 -0.41
C ILE A 131 13.32 -7.43 0.01
N GLY A 132 14.18 -7.55 1.01
CA GLY A 132 14.70 -8.86 1.47
C GLY A 132 13.69 -9.78 2.15
N VAL A 133 12.48 -9.30 2.49
CA VAL A 133 11.48 -10.09 3.26
C VAL A 133 10.23 -10.47 2.47
N THR A 134 10.13 -10.08 1.20
CA THR A 134 8.95 -10.33 0.36
C THR A 134 9.36 -10.81 -1.03
N SER A 135 8.48 -11.56 -1.68
CA SER A 135 8.61 -11.94 -3.08
C SER A 135 7.83 -11.01 -4.03
N LEU A 136 7.06 -10.09 -3.48
CA LEU A 136 6.21 -9.21 -4.28
C LEU A 136 7.04 -8.14 -5.03
N PRO A 137 6.61 -7.75 -6.23
CA PRO A 137 7.19 -6.59 -6.91
C PRO A 137 6.99 -5.32 -6.08
N ILE A 138 8.03 -4.47 -6.07
CA ILE A 138 8.06 -3.26 -5.26
C ILE A 138 8.12 -2.03 -6.16
N VAL A 139 7.31 -1.04 -5.82
CA VAL A 139 7.38 0.33 -6.33
C VAL A 139 7.94 1.22 -5.22
N LEU A 140 9.00 1.96 -5.51
CA LEU A 140 9.52 2.96 -4.59
C LEU A 140 8.78 4.28 -4.80
N TYR A 141 8.30 4.85 -3.70
CA TYR A 141 7.67 6.16 -3.72
C TYR A 141 8.68 7.25 -3.39
N GLN A 142 8.69 8.30 -4.20
CA GLN A 142 9.43 9.51 -3.90
C GLN A 142 8.43 10.67 -3.87
N ALA A 143 8.29 11.30 -2.70
CA ALA A 143 7.54 12.55 -2.62
C ALA A 143 8.33 13.66 -3.35
N PRO A 144 7.66 14.56 -4.09
CA PRO A 144 8.32 15.77 -4.55
C PRO A 144 8.81 16.55 -3.33
N VAL A 145 10.12 16.74 -3.22
CA VAL A 145 10.68 17.70 -2.27
C VAL A 145 10.48 19.06 -2.93
N GLY A 146 9.71 19.94 -2.30
CA GLY A 146 9.64 21.32 -2.75
C GLY A 146 11.02 21.95 -2.70
N ASP A 147 11.33 22.76 -3.71
CA ASP A 147 12.52 23.61 -3.76
C ASP A 147 12.53 24.64 -2.62
#